data_295ca7e30f70524e383f7798f874bc73
#
_entry.id   295ca7e30f70524e383f7798f874bc73
#
_cell.length_a   1.000
_cell.length_b   1.000
_cell.length_c   1.000
_cell.angle_alpha   90.00
_cell.angle_beta   90.00
_cell.angle_gamma   90.00
#
_symmetry.space_group_name_H-M   'P 1'
#
loop_
_entity.id
_entity.type
_entity.pdbx_description
1 polymer ?
#
loop_
_entity_poly.entity_id
_entity_poly.type
_entity_poly.pdbx_seq_one_letter_code
_entity_poly.pdbx_strand_id
1 'polypeptide(L)'
;MIVSPCISICKSDPVTGFCYGCARNSDEKLRWKDKNTSDDWKLKNLIDIKSRMKGWQLDSFEKSYNYKCLHGISLEKKRKMEFDD
;
A
#
# COMPACT_ATOMS: atom_id res chain seq x y z
N MET A 1 0.59 16.12 -1.29
CA MET A 1 0.58 15.04 -0.27
C MET A 1 0.55 13.68 -0.96
N ILE A 2 1.40 12.76 -0.53
CA ILE A 2 1.47 11.44 -1.17
C ILE A 2 0.50 10.48 -0.45
N VAL A 3 -0.36 9.81 -1.22
CA VAL A 3 -1.32 8.86 -0.68
C VAL A 3 -0.58 7.62 -0.19
N SER A 4 -0.94 7.13 1.01
CA SER A 4 -0.35 5.91 1.60
C SER A 4 -0.60 4.70 0.70
N PRO A 5 0.42 3.82 0.50
CA PRO A 5 0.26 2.62 -0.34
C PRO A 5 -0.53 1.49 0.32
N CYS A 6 -1.08 1.70 1.52
CA CYS A 6 -1.91 0.67 2.16
C CYS A 6 -3.21 0.47 1.37
N ILE A 7 -3.45 -0.75 0.89
CA ILE A 7 -4.66 -1.09 0.13
C ILE A 7 -5.64 -1.94 0.95
N SER A 8 -5.60 -1.79 2.28
CA SER A 8 -6.46 -2.50 3.23
C SER A 8 -6.21 -4.01 3.31
N ILE A 9 -5.09 -4.47 2.77
CA ILE A 9 -4.57 -5.82 2.98
C ILE A 9 -3.34 -5.67 3.87
N CYS A 10 -3.52 -5.83 5.18
CA CYS A 10 -2.48 -5.54 6.16
C CYS A 10 -2.01 -6.83 6.82
N LYS A 11 -1.33 -7.67 6.05
CA LYS A 11 -0.85 -8.97 6.50
C LYS A 11 0.58 -9.17 6.02
N SER A 12 1.50 -9.42 6.96
CA SER A 12 2.92 -9.56 6.64
C SER A 12 3.29 -11.01 6.33
N ASP A 13 4.16 -11.18 5.34
CA ASP A 13 4.76 -12.48 5.03
C ASP A 13 5.76 -12.82 6.13
N PRO A 14 5.64 -13.98 6.79
CA PRO A 14 6.57 -14.34 7.87
C PRO A 14 7.99 -14.62 7.39
N VAL A 15 8.19 -14.88 6.11
CA VAL A 15 9.51 -15.17 5.53
C VAL A 15 10.23 -13.86 5.16
N THR A 16 9.56 -12.97 4.43
CA THR A 16 10.18 -11.73 3.94
C THR A 16 9.98 -10.53 4.86
N GLY A 17 8.94 -10.55 5.70
CA GLY A 17 8.55 -9.42 6.53
C GLY A 17 7.81 -8.32 5.76
N PHE A 18 7.56 -8.51 4.47
CA PHE A 18 6.84 -7.54 3.65
C PHE A 18 5.33 -7.80 3.68
N CYS A 19 4.56 -6.71 3.65
CA CYS A 19 3.12 -6.79 3.59
C CYS A 19 2.66 -7.37 2.25
N TYR A 20 1.72 -8.31 2.27
CA TYR A 20 1.18 -8.90 1.05
C TYR A 20 0.47 -7.89 0.15
N GLY A 21 -0.11 -6.84 0.73
CA GLY A 21 -0.82 -5.83 -0.05
C GLY A 21 0.09 -4.77 -0.65
N CYS A 22 1.03 -4.24 0.13
CA CYS A 22 1.84 -3.09 -0.27
C CYS A 22 3.35 -3.33 -0.28
N ALA A 23 3.79 -4.53 0.03
CA ALA A 23 5.21 -4.93 0.05
C ALA A 23 6.10 -4.04 0.94
N ARG A 24 5.54 -3.39 1.96
CA ARG A 24 6.31 -2.62 2.94
C ARG A 24 6.66 -3.48 4.14
N ASN A 25 7.85 -3.25 4.73
CA ASN A 25 8.17 -3.84 6.02
C ASN A 25 7.61 -2.96 7.16
N SER A 26 7.76 -3.42 8.40
CA SER A 26 7.23 -2.71 9.58
C SER A 26 7.83 -1.31 9.74
N ASP A 27 9.13 -1.17 9.53
CA ASP A 27 9.82 0.13 9.65
C ASP A 27 9.31 1.12 8.61
N GLU A 28 9.11 0.66 7.38
CA GLU A 28 8.57 1.50 6.30
C GLU A 28 7.16 1.97 6.63
N LYS A 29 6.32 1.08 7.17
CA LYS A 29 4.96 1.44 7.58
C LYS A 29 4.96 2.52 8.66
N LEU A 30 5.85 2.42 9.65
CA LEU A 30 6.00 3.42 10.70
C LEU A 30 6.48 4.75 10.13
N ARG A 31 7.43 4.71 9.19
CA ARG A 31 7.96 5.91 8.58
C ARG A 31 6.92 6.65 7.75
N TRP A 32 6.02 5.93 7.10
CA TRP A 32 4.90 6.54 6.37
C TRP A 32 3.95 7.30 7.31
N LYS A 33 3.82 6.86 8.55
CA LYS A 33 2.97 7.52 9.55
C LYS A 33 3.63 8.70 10.23
N ASP A 34 4.96 8.83 10.14
CA ASP A 34 5.72 9.90 10.77
C ASP A 34 5.47 11.21 10.03
N LYS A 35 5.09 12.25 10.77
CA LYS A 35 4.82 13.59 10.23
C LYS A 35 6.04 14.23 9.59
N ASN A 36 7.24 13.84 10.01
CA ASN A 36 8.49 14.41 9.55
C ASN A 36 9.04 13.74 8.29
N THR A 37 8.39 12.68 7.82
CA THR A 37 8.82 11.97 6.62
C THR A 37 8.51 12.82 5.38
N SER A 38 9.52 13.08 4.56
CA SER A 38 9.39 13.89 3.36
C SER A 38 8.61 13.17 2.25
N ASP A 39 8.01 13.95 1.36
CA ASP A 39 7.34 13.40 0.17
C ASP A 39 8.35 12.73 -0.77
N ASP A 40 9.58 13.26 -0.86
CA ASP A 40 10.65 12.65 -1.66
C ASP A 40 10.94 11.22 -1.19
N TRP A 41 11.03 11.01 0.13
CA TRP A 41 11.21 9.66 0.68
C TRP A 41 10.05 8.75 0.32
N LYS A 42 8.82 9.27 0.42
CA LYS A 42 7.61 8.50 0.11
C LYS A 42 7.56 8.09 -1.36
N LEU A 43 7.90 8.99 -2.27
CA LEU A 43 7.95 8.69 -3.70
C LEU A 43 8.98 7.62 -4.00
N LYS A 44 10.17 7.73 -3.41
CA LYS A 44 11.23 6.74 -3.56
C LYS A 44 10.78 5.38 -3.01
N ASN A 45 10.15 5.37 -1.85
CA ASN A 45 9.65 4.13 -1.26
C ASN A 45 8.58 3.48 -2.13
N LEU A 46 7.69 4.26 -2.77
CA LEU A 46 6.72 3.72 -3.72
C LEU A 46 7.40 2.97 -4.87
N ILE A 47 8.50 3.52 -5.40
CA ILE A 47 9.27 2.86 -6.45
C ILE A 47 9.87 1.56 -5.91
N ASP A 48 10.45 1.60 -4.71
CA ASP A 48 11.05 0.42 -4.08
C ASP A 48 10.04 -0.70 -3.86
N ILE A 49 8.87 -0.39 -3.31
CA ILE A 49 7.84 -1.41 -3.04
C ILE A 49 7.29 -2.01 -4.34
N LYS A 50 7.13 -1.23 -5.39
CA LYS A 50 6.70 -1.75 -6.68
C LYS A 50 7.72 -2.71 -7.27
N SER A 51 9.01 -2.47 -7.05
CA SER A 51 10.07 -3.37 -7.50
C SER A 51 10.06 -4.73 -6.79
N ARG A 52 9.44 -4.80 -5.62
CA ARG A 52 9.28 -6.04 -4.85
C ARG A 52 8.08 -6.87 -5.29
N MET A 53 7.16 -6.27 -6.04
CA MET A 53 5.94 -6.91 -6.53
C MET A 53 6.14 -7.46 -7.93
N LYS A 54 5.51 -8.61 -8.23
CA LYS A 54 5.60 -9.24 -9.55
C LYS A 54 4.24 -9.81 -9.96
N GLY A 55 3.99 -9.82 -11.28
CA GLY A 55 2.81 -10.41 -11.86
C GLY A 55 1.51 -9.80 -11.35
N TRP A 56 0.58 -10.67 -10.94
CA TRP A 56 -0.74 -10.23 -10.51
C TRP A 56 -0.73 -9.35 -9.25
N GLN A 57 0.26 -9.53 -8.38
CA GLN A 57 0.38 -8.71 -7.18
C GLN A 57 0.59 -7.24 -7.52
N LEU A 58 1.48 -6.97 -8.46
CA LEU A 58 1.74 -5.60 -8.93
C LEU A 58 0.50 -5.00 -9.59
N ASP A 59 -0.16 -5.77 -10.46
CA ASP A 59 -1.39 -5.32 -11.12
C ASP A 59 -2.49 -5.00 -10.10
N SER A 60 -2.70 -5.87 -9.13
CA SER A 60 -3.70 -5.66 -8.08
C SER A 60 -3.38 -4.44 -7.24
N PHE A 61 -2.12 -4.27 -6.87
CA PHE A 61 -1.68 -3.11 -6.11
C PHE A 61 -1.93 -1.82 -6.88
N GLU A 62 -1.51 -1.76 -8.14
CA GLU A 62 -1.66 -0.55 -8.96
C GLU A 62 -3.13 -0.16 -9.13
N LYS A 63 -4.00 -1.12 -9.40
CA LYS A 63 -5.43 -0.87 -9.52
C LYS A 63 -6.02 -0.33 -8.22
N SER A 64 -5.71 -0.97 -7.09
CA SER A 64 -6.22 -0.55 -5.78
C SER A 64 -5.65 0.80 -5.36
N TYR A 65 -4.37 1.03 -5.61
CA TYR A 65 -3.71 2.28 -5.26
C TYR A 65 -4.25 3.44 -6.10
N ASN A 66 -4.40 3.25 -7.40
CA ASN A 66 -4.97 4.26 -8.29
C ASN A 66 -6.41 4.60 -7.87
N TYR A 67 -7.19 3.59 -7.52
CA TYR A 67 -8.54 3.79 -7.01
C TYR A 67 -8.52 4.60 -5.71
N LYS A 68 -7.61 4.28 -4.80
CA LYS A 68 -7.45 5.01 -3.55
C LYS A 68 -7.08 6.47 -3.77
N CYS A 69 -6.20 6.75 -4.74
CA CYS A 69 -5.82 8.12 -5.09
C CYS A 69 -7.01 8.94 -5.60
N LEU A 70 -7.92 8.29 -6.32
CA LEU A 70 -9.10 8.96 -6.90
C LEU A 70 -10.24 9.10 -5.90
N HIS A 71 -10.45 8.12 -5.03
CA HIS A 71 -11.64 8.02 -4.18
C HIS A 71 -11.36 8.07 -2.67
N GLY A 72 -10.12 8.09 -2.26
CA GLY A 72 -9.72 8.13 -0.85
C GLY A 72 -9.76 6.81 -0.10
N ILE A 73 -10.31 5.74 -0.72
CA ILE A 73 -10.33 4.39 -0.15
C ILE A 73 -9.88 3.38 -1.20
N SER A 74 -9.30 2.26 -0.75
CA SER A 74 -8.86 1.19 -1.64
C SER A 74 -10.06 0.38 -2.17
N LEU A 75 -9.83 -0.36 -3.26
CA LEU A 75 -10.85 -1.27 -3.81
C LEU A 75 -11.27 -2.32 -2.79
N GLU A 76 -10.32 -2.85 -2.02
CA GLU A 76 -10.64 -3.85 -0.99
C GLU A 76 -11.55 -3.28 0.08
N LYS A 77 -11.29 -2.05 0.52
CA LYS A 77 -12.14 -1.38 1.50
C LYS A 77 -13.53 -1.11 0.93
N LYS A 78 -13.62 -0.72 -0.33
CA LYS A 78 -14.91 -0.53 -1.00
C LYS A 78 -15.71 -1.82 -1.04
N ARG A 79 -15.08 -2.95 -1.41
CA ARG A 79 -15.74 -4.25 -1.43
C ARG A 79 -16.28 -4.63 -0.05
N LYS A 80 -15.47 -4.44 1.00
CA LYS A 80 -15.91 -4.71 2.38
C LYS A 80 -17.11 -3.86 2.76
N MET A 81 -17.12 -2.59 2.37
CA MET A 81 -18.23 -1.69 2.67
C MET A 81 -19.50 -2.09 1.91
N GLU A 82 -19.38 -2.61 0.69
CA GLU A 82 -20.52 -3.06 -0.11
C GLU A 82 -21.13 -4.35 0.41
N PHE A 83 -20.32 -5.21 1.05
CA PHE A 83 -20.76 -6.51 1.55
C PHE A 83 -21.15 -6.50 3.03
N ASP A 84 -20.93 -5.41 3.75
CA ASP A 84 -21.16 -5.31 5.20
C ASP A 84 -22.56 -4.76 5.54
N ASP A 85 -23.51 -4.95 4.69
CA ASP A 85 -24.89 -4.52 4.94
C ASP A 85 -25.65 -5.50 5.84
#